data_93011ab6a6b0d005e9aec84b203dfd46
#
_entry.id   93011ab6a6b0d005e9aec84b203dfd46
#
_cell.length_a   1.000
_cell.length_b   1.000
_cell.length_c   1.000
_cell.angle_alpha   90.00
_cell.angle_beta   90.00
_cell.angle_gamma   90.00
#
_symmetry.space_group_name_H-M   'P 1'
#
loop_
_entity.id
_entity.type
_entity.pdbx_description
1 polymer ?
#
loop_
_entity_poly.entity_id
_entity_poly.type
_entity_poly.pdbx_seq_one_letter_code
_entity_poly.pdbx_strand_id
1 'polypeptide(L)'
;MSRKQIILSLGVLVVLAGLAAAWFSMSSGGMGLAATSAPGAALPVTAMDKTMGNPKAPVQLVEYGAPTCSICAYFNAESFPKLKRDYIDTGKVFYVFRVFPLRPEDGAVENMARCLPEDKYFEFIDLLWRNQPKWDAAEYPGISDVHAALVQQGRIAGMTAEQVDQCIAGKAQDERINKQAADADARFHITGTPTFVINGEGQPAGAPPYERLAKLLDAALAAAKK
;
A
#
# COMPACT_ATOMS: atom_id res chain seq x y z
N MET A 1 -13.33 -70.71 2.39
CA MET A 1 -12.68 -69.63 1.61
C MET A 1 -11.31 -70.13 1.18
N SER A 2 -10.97 -70.09 -0.13
CA SER A 2 -9.72 -70.63 -0.64
C SER A 2 -8.56 -69.67 -0.36
N ARG A 3 -7.32 -70.19 -0.18
CA ARG A 3 -6.11 -69.40 0.00
C ARG A 3 -5.93 -68.24 -1.00
N LYS A 4 -6.46 -68.40 -2.21
CA LYS A 4 -6.42 -67.40 -3.27
C LYS A 4 -7.36 -66.21 -2.99
N GLN A 5 -8.46 -66.41 -2.30
CA GLN A 5 -9.41 -65.31 -1.94
C GLN A 5 -8.85 -64.46 -0.81
N ILE A 6 -8.11 -65.03 0.13
CA ILE A 6 -7.48 -64.30 1.24
C ILE A 6 -6.37 -63.37 0.72
N ILE A 7 -5.57 -63.85 -0.26
CA ILE A 7 -4.48 -63.05 -0.85
C ILE A 7 -5.02 -61.87 -1.67
N LEU A 8 -6.13 -62.06 -2.40
CA LEU A 8 -6.76 -60.93 -3.11
C LEU A 8 -7.33 -59.86 -2.16
N SER A 9 -7.91 -60.29 -1.04
CA SER A 9 -8.52 -59.34 -0.06
C SER A 9 -7.46 -58.52 0.66
N LEU A 10 -6.29 -59.08 0.96
CA LEU A 10 -5.18 -58.35 1.58
C LEU A 10 -4.50 -57.39 0.58
N GLY A 11 -4.40 -57.74 -0.69
CA GLY A 11 -3.82 -56.86 -1.71
C GLY A 11 -4.66 -55.60 -1.97
N VAL A 12 -5.98 -55.72 -1.98
CA VAL A 12 -6.89 -54.59 -2.17
C VAL A 12 -6.86 -53.62 -0.98
N LEU A 13 -6.75 -54.14 0.26
CA LEU A 13 -6.67 -53.31 1.46
C LEU A 13 -5.37 -52.50 1.53
N VAL A 14 -4.24 -53.07 1.10
CA VAL A 14 -2.96 -52.34 1.09
C VAL A 14 -2.94 -51.25 0.01
N VAL A 15 -3.55 -51.51 -1.16
CA VAL A 15 -3.61 -50.48 -2.24
C VAL A 15 -4.53 -49.33 -1.85
N LEU A 16 -5.67 -49.60 -1.17
CA LEU A 16 -6.58 -48.56 -0.73
C LEU A 16 -5.98 -47.72 0.41
N ALA A 17 -5.20 -48.31 1.32
CA ALA A 17 -4.49 -47.59 2.37
C ALA A 17 -3.35 -46.72 1.80
N GLY A 18 -2.65 -47.17 0.76
CA GLY A 18 -1.62 -46.42 0.09
C GLY A 18 -2.19 -45.19 -0.69
N LEU A 19 -3.33 -45.35 -1.33
CA LEU A 19 -3.99 -44.22 -2.04
C LEU A 19 -4.56 -43.18 -1.09
N ALA A 20 -5.08 -43.58 0.07
CA ALA A 20 -5.58 -42.64 1.09
C ALA A 20 -4.43 -41.82 1.73
N ALA A 21 -3.26 -42.42 1.97
CA ALA A 21 -2.10 -41.73 2.47
C ALA A 21 -1.51 -40.74 1.46
N ALA A 22 -1.51 -41.09 0.17
CA ALA A 22 -1.06 -40.23 -0.92
C ALA A 22 -2.02 -39.03 -1.12
N TRP A 23 -3.33 -39.24 -0.97
CA TRP A 23 -4.33 -38.16 -1.06
C TRP A 23 -4.25 -37.16 0.09
N PHE A 24 -3.97 -37.65 1.32
CA PHE A 24 -3.79 -36.79 2.49
C PHE A 24 -2.50 -35.95 2.42
N SER A 25 -1.43 -36.49 1.81
CA SER A 25 -0.19 -35.73 1.62
C SER A 25 -0.26 -34.67 0.52
N MET A 26 -1.17 -34.78 -0.46
CA MET A 26 -1.36 -33.78 -1.51
C MET A 26 -2.34 -32.66 -1.11
N SER A 27 -3.11 -32.82 -0.04
CA SER A 27 -4.05 -31.79 0.47
C SER A 27 -3.41 -30.81 1.45
N SER A 28 -2.12 -30.93 1.75
CA SER A 28 -1.35 -29.95 2.53
C SER A 28 -0.82 -28.81 1.64
N GLY A 29 -1.59 -28.43 0.62
CA GLY A 29 -1.42 -27.14 -0.07
C GLY A 29 -1.66 -26.05 0.98
N GLY A 30 -0.57 -25.46 1.48
CA GLY A 30 -0.63 -24.44 2.49
C GLY A 30 -1.56 -23.32 2.05
N MET A 31 -2.73 -23.21 2.68
CA MET A 31 -3.41 -21.94 2.80
C MET A 31 -2.39 -21.03 3.50
N GLY A 32 -1.77 -20.15 2.72
CA GLY A 32 -0.97 -19.07 3.26
C GLY A 32 -1.88 -18.27 4.18
N LEU A 33 -1.80 -18.59 5.48
CA LEU A 33 -2.36 -17.74 6.52
C LEU A 33 -1.70 -16.39 6.29
N ALA A 34 -2.49 -15.41 5.86
CA ALA A 34 -2.07 -14.02 5.89
C ALA A 34 -1.55 -13.81 7.32
N ALA A 35 -0.24 -13.57 7.43
CA ALA A 35 0.38 -13.35 8.72
C ALA A 35 -0.26 -12.09 9.31
N THR A 36 -1.23 -12.28 10.18
CA THR A 36 -1.76 -11.21 11.01
C THR A 36 -0.62 -10.82 11.94
N SER A 37 0.10 -9.75 11.59
CA SER A 37 1.12 -9.20 12.47
C SER A 37 0.45 -8.86 13.79
N ALA A 38 1.10 -9.23 14.91
CA ALA A 38 0.63 -8.89 16.23
C ALA A 38 0.45 -7.36 16.37
N PRO A 39 -0.50 -6.86 17.19
CA PRO A 39 -0.57 -5.44 17.51
C PRO A 39 0.81 -4.94 17.94
N GLY A 40 1.25 -3.81 17.39
CA GLY A 40 2.59 -3.25 17.65
C GLY A 40 3.72 -3.77 16.76
N ALA A 41 3.46 -4.70 15.82
CA ALA A 41 4.44 -5.14 14.84
C ALA A 41 4.37 -4.34 13.54
N ALA A 42 5.52 -3.93 13.01
CA ALA A 42 5.61 -3.25 11.71
C ALA A 42 4.93 -4.08 10.60
N LEU A 43 4.32 -3.38 9.64
CA LEU A 43 3.72 -4.03 8.49
C LEU A 43 4.79 -4.57 7.54
N PRO A 44 4.54 -5.70 6.87
CA PRO A 44 5.40 -6.15 5.78
C PRO A 44 5.52 -5.05 4.71
N VAL A 45 6.76 -4.78 4.30
CA VAL A 45 7.09 -3.87 3.22
C VAL A 45 7.66 -4.67 2.06
N THR A 46 7.15 -4.40 0.88
CA THR A 46 7.54 -5.07 -0.36
C THR A 46 8.34 -4.12 -1.26
N ALA A 47 9.00 -4.64 -2.28
CA ALA A 47 9.66 -3.81 -3.29
C ALA A 47 8.67 -2.90 -4.06
N MET A 48 7.38 -3.16 -3.95
CA MET A 48 6.33 -2.35 -4.58
C MET A 48 5.89 -1.17 -3.72
N ASP A 49 6.23 -1.13 -2.43
CA ASP A 49 5.94 0.02 -1.58
C ASP A 49 6.86 1.21 -1.90
N LYS A 50 6.34 2.41 -1.77
CA LYS A 50 7.13 3.64 -1.89
C LYS A 50 7.53 4.13 -0.51
N THR A 51 8.82 4.32 -0.30
CA THR A 51 9.37 4.51 1.04
C THR A 51 10.35 5.67 1.11
N MET A 52 10.50 6.25 2.28
CA MET A 52 11.54 7.23 2.62
C MET A 52 12.17 6.87 3.97
N GLY A 53 13.44 7.21 4.11
CA GLY A 53 14.17 7.03 5.36
C GLY A 53 14.87 5.68 5.47
N ASN A 54 15.31 5.35 6.68
CA ASN A 54 16.07 4.14 6.93
C ASN A 54 15.13 2.94 7.19
N PRO A 55 15.21 1.85 6.40
CA PRO A 55 14.38 0.65 6.63
C PRO A 55 14.65 -0.04 7.98
N LYS A 56 15.76 0.31 8.66
CA LYS A 56 16.09 -0.15 10.01
C LYS A 56 15.68 0.82 11.12
N ALA A 57 14.92 1.87 10.79
CA ALA A 57 14.42 2.80 11.80
C ALA A 57 13.54 2.09 12.83
N PRO A 58 13.60 2.51 14.12
CA PRO A 58 12.85 1.85 15.19
C PRO A 58 11.34 1.99 15.08
N VAL A 59 10.85 2.96 14.30
CA VAL A 59 9.42 3.20 14.08
C VAL A 59 9.11 3.17 12.59
N GLN A 60 8.08 2.40 12.21
CA GLN A 60 7.47 2.44 10.89
C GLN A 60 6.22 3.30 10.93
N LEU A 61 6.11 4.22 9.96
CA LEU A 61 4.91 5.00 9.71
C LEU A 61 4.40 4.69 8.30
N VAL A 62 3.23 4.07 8.20
CA VAL A 62 2.56 3.85 6.92
C VAL A 62 1.44 4.87 6.76
N GLU A 63 1.44 5.58 5.65
CA GLU A 63 0.34 6.46 5.23
C GLU A 63 -0.45 5.77 4.11
N TYR A 64 -1.74 5.58 4.35
CA TYR A 64 -2.72 5.26 3.31
C TYR A 64 -3.34 6.56 2.84
N GLY A 65 -2.96 7.00 1.65
CA GLY A 65 -3.39 8.28 1.08
C GLY A 65 -3.85 8.14 -0.36
N ALA A 66 -4.49 9.18 -0.88
CA ALA A 66 -4.96 9.23 -2.26
C ALA A 66 -4.52 10.54 -2.94
N PRO A 67 -4.09 10.50 -4.21
CA PRO A 67 -3.80 11.71 -4.98
C PRO A 67 -4.97 12.69 -5.07
N THR A 68 -6.22 12.20 -5.16
CA THR A 68 -7.44 13.03 -5.20
C THR A 68 -7.90 13.52 -3.82
N CYS A 69 -7.21 13.16 -2.75
CA CYS A 69 -7.60 13.55 -1.39
C CYS A 69 -7.09 14.95 -1.03
N SER A 70 -7.98 15.93 -0.87
CA SER A 70 -7.62 17.29 -0.46
C SER A 70 -7.01 17.36 0.95
N ILE A 71 -7.45 16.49 1.86
CA ILE A 71 -6.89 16.39 3.22
C ILE A 71 -5.48 15.78 3.20
N CYS A 72 -5.18 14.86 2.26
CA CYS A 72 -3.83 14.35 2.03
C CYS A 72 -2.90 15.47 1.51
N ALA A 73 -3.39 16.27 0.54
CA ALA A 73 -2.67 17.43 0.04
C ALA A 73 -2.37 18.44 1.15
N TYR A 74 -3.35 18.72 2.02
CA TYR A 74 -3.17 19.57 3.19
C TYR A 74 -2.09 19.01 4.14
N PHE A 75 -2.15 17.73 4.48
CA PHE A 75 -1.13 17.08 5.31
C PHE A 75 0.27 17.20 4.68
N ASN A 76 0.35 16.94 3.37
CA ASN A 76 1.61 17.03 2.63
C ASN A 76 2.20 18.45 2.65
N ALA A 77 1.37 19.49 2.61
CA ALA A 77 1.83 20.88 2.65
C ALA A 77 2.24 21.33 4.06
N GLU A 78 1.48 20.98 5.10
CA GLU A 78 1.58 21.59 6.42
C GLU A 78 2.39 20.76 7.43
N SER A 79 2.20 19.45 7.43
CA SER A 79 2.77 18.55 8.45
C SER A 79 3.96 17.73 7.93
N PHE A 80 3.88 17.23 6.68
CA PHE A 80 4.87 16.32 6.14
C PHE A 80 6.30 16.90 6.06
N PRO A 81 6.54 18.18 5.71
CA PRO A 81 7.90 18.72 5.67
C PRO A 81 8.58 18.71 7.05
N LYS A 82 7.81 18.93 8.12
CA LYS A 82 8.29 18.86 9.52
C LYS A 82 8.55 17.40 9.91
N LEU A 83 7.61 16.51 9.58
CA LEU A 83 7.75 15.07 9.79
C LEU A 83 9.02 14.52 9.10
N LYS A 84 9.21 14.90 7.84
CA LYS A 84 10.38 14.48 7.07
C LYS A 84 11.68 14.93 7.74
N ARG A 85 11.79 16.22 8.04
CA ARG A 85 12.99 16.81 8.67
C ARG A 85 13.32 16.21 10.04
N ASP A 86 12.31 16.02 10.90
CA ASP A 86 12.55 15.75 12.33
C ASP A 86 12.58 14.24 12.65
N TYR A 87 11.99 13.40 11.75
CA TYR A 87 11.85 11.97 11.99
C TYR A 87 12.41 11.09 10.87
N ILE A 88 12.09 11.38 9.60
CA ILE A 88 12.50 10.53 8.48
C ILE A 88 13.97 10.74 8.16
N ASP A 89 14.40 11.98 7.95
CA ASP A 89 15.78 12.32 7.59
C ASP A 89 16.75 12.08 8.76
N THR A 90 16.24 12.03 9.99
CA THR A 90 17.02 11.69 11.19
C THR A 90 17.11 10.19 11.47
N GLY A 91 16.49 9.35 10.63
CA GLY A 91 16.51 7.89 10.77
C GLY A 91 15.67 7.34 11.92
N LYS A 92 14.81 8.15 12.53
CA LYS A 92 13.90 7.72 13.61
C LYS A 92 12.69 6.97 13.09
N VAL A 93 12.22 7.34 11.88
CA VAL A 93 11.03 6.80 11.24
C VAL A 93 11.36 6.30 9.84
N PHE A 94 10.89 5.10 9.55
CA PHE A 94 10.78 4.55 8.20
C PHE A 94 9.37 4.84 7.69
N TYR A 95 9.26 5.71 6.70
CA TYR A 95 7.99 6.12 6.11
C TYR A 95 7.65 5.26 4.91
N VAL A 96 6.40 4.81 4.83
CA VAL A 96 5.85 4.01 3.73
C VAL A 96 4.58 4.68 3.23
N PHE A 97 4.51 4.97 1.95
CA PHE A 97 3.30 5.49 1.31
C PHE A 97 2.60 4.40 0.51
N ARG A 98 1.28 4.31 0.68
CA ARG A 98 0.41 3.36 0.01
C ARG A 98 -0.81 4.07 -0.54
N VAL A 99 -1.03 3.97 -1.84
CA VAL A 99 -2.24 4.53 -2.44
C VAL A 99 -3.45 3.73 -1.95
N PHE A 100 -4.41 4.44 -1.36
CA PHE A 100 -5.76 3.96 -1.03
C PHE A 100 -6.72 4.69 -1.98
N PRO A 101 -7.14 4.06 -3.08
CA PRO A 101 -7.85 4.77 -4.14
C PRO A 101 -9.26 5.15 -3.70
N LEU A 102 -9.60 6.41 -3.82
CA LEU A 102 -10.94 6.96 -3.60
C LEU A 102 -11.70 7.08 -4.90
N ARG A 103 -10.99 7.29 -6.02
CA ARG A 103 -11.52 7.55 -7.36
C ARG A 103 -10.64 6.87 -8.44
N PRO A 104 -11.15 6.69 -9.66
CA PRO A 104 -10.36 6.11 -10.75
C PRO A 104 -9.08 6.89 -11.08
N GLU A 105 -9.09 8.21 -10.89
CA GLU A 105 -7.95 9.09 -11.11
C GLU A 105 -6.75 8.73 -10.21
N ASP A 106 -6.98 8.19 -9.03
CA ASP A 106 -5.90 7.76 -8.13
C ASP A 106 -5.07 6.62 -8.74
N GLY A 107 -5.73 5.69 -9.46
CA GLY A 107 -5.06 4.67 -10.24
C GLY A 107 -4.27 5.25 -11.41
N ALA A 108 -4.84 6.21 -12.14
CA ALA A 108 -4.15 6.89 -13.24
C ALA A 108 -2.88 7.61 -12.76
N VAL A 109 -2.98 8.37 -11.67
CA VAL A 109 -1.84 9.07 -11.06
C VAL A 109 -0.77 8.09 -10.56
N GLU A 110 -1.16 7.00 -9.90
CA GLU A 110 -0.22 5.97 -9.45
C GLU A 110 0.52 5.32 -10.63
N ASN A 111 -0.19 5.01 -11.72
CA ASN A 111 0.42 4.48 -12.94
C ASN A 111 1.42 5.48 -13.53
N MET A 112 1.07 6.76 -13.63
CA MET A 112 1.98 7.82 -14.09
C MET A 112 3.21 7.94 -13.18
N ALA A 113 3.02 8.00 -11.86
CA ALA A 113 4.09 8.15 -10.89
C ALA A 113 5.11 7.01 -11.00
N ARG A 114 4.66 5.79 -11.30
CA ARG A 114 5.53 4.62 -11.46
C ARG A 114 6.19 4.48 -12.82
N CYS A 115 5.74 5.24 -13.81
CA CYS A 115 6.44 5.35 -15.09
C CYS A 115 7.64 6.30 -15.02
N LEU A 116 7.70 7.15 -14.02
CA LEU A 116 8.86 8.02 -13.77
C LEU A 116 10.00 7.23 -13.11
N PRO A 117 11.24 7.73 -13.17
CA PRO A 117 12.34 7.21 -12.37
C PRO A 117 11.95 7.13 -10.89
N GLU A 118 12.48 6.13 -10.18
CA GLU A 118 12.05 5.82 -8.81
C GLU A 118 12.22 6.99 -7.83
N ASP A 119 13.30 7.75 -7.98
CA ASP A 119 13.60 8.96 -7.21
C ASP A 119 12.63 10.12 -7.46
N LYS A 120 11.84 10.06 -8.57
CA LYS A 120 10.85 11.08 -8.93
C LYS A 120 9.45 10.80 -8.42
N TYR A 121 9.20 9.62 -7.87
CA TYR A 121 7.86 9.24 -7.42
C TYR A 121 7.24 10.24 -6.44
N PHE A 122 7.93 10.53 -5.34
CA PHE A 122 7.41 11.43 -4.31
C PHE A 122 7.35 12.89 -4.76
N GLU A 123 8.28 13.32 -5.61
CA GLU A 123 8.24 14.65 -6.22
C GLU A 123 6.99 14.81 -7.09
N PHE A 124 6.62 13.76 -7.82
CA PHE A 124 5.44 13.78 -8.67
C PHE A 124 4.14 13.76 -7.85
N ILE A 125 4.04 12.93 -6.83
CA ILE A 125 2.87 12.93 -5.93
C ILE A 125 2.70 14.29 -5.25
N ASP A 126 3.78 14.91 -4.76
CA ASP A 126 3.76 16.25 -4.19
C ASP A 126 3.31 17.31 -5.22
N LEU A 127 3.80 17.20 -6.46
CA LEU A 127 3.36 18.06 -7.56
C LEU A 127 1.84 17.95 -7.80
N LEU A 128 1.30 16.73 -7.83
CA LEU A 128 -0.12 16.49 -8.04
C LEU A 128 -0.96 17.07 -6.89
N TRP A 129 -0.55 16.87 -5.64
CA TRP A 129 -1.25 17.44 -4.48
C TRP A 129 -1.25 18.97 -4.51
N ARG A 130 -0.12 19.60 -4.79
CA ARG A 130 -0.06 21.07 -4.91
C ARG A 130 -0.86 21.64 -6.07
N ASN A 131 -1.07 20.83 -7.10
CA ASN A 131 -1.78 21.22 -8.31
C ASN A 131 -3.19 20.63 -8.40
N GLN A 132 -3.78 20.06 -7.33
CA GLN A 132 -5.14 19.50 -7.36
C GLN A 132 -6.15 20.44 -8.05
N PRO A 133 -6.17 21.77 -7.79
CA PRO A 133 -7.09 22.69 -8.46
C PRO A 133 -6.96 22.72 -9.99
N LYS A 134 -5.91 22.12 -10.56
CA LYS A 134 -5.65 22.14 -12.00
C LYS A 134 -6.01 20.82 -12.69
N TRP A 135 -6.28 19.75 -11.95
CA TRP A 135 -6.51 18.43 -12.53
C TRP A 135 -7.63 17.60 -11.86
N ASP A 136 -7.98 17.86 -10.61
CA ASP A 136 -9.01 17.11 -9.89
C ASP A 136 -10.40 17.77 -10.13
N ALA A 137 -11.11 17.29 -11.15
CA ALA A 137 -12.42 17.83 -11.55
C ALA A 137 -13.53 17.54 -10.53
N ALA A 138 -13.36 16.53 -9.67
CA ALA A 138 -14.40 16.17 -8.71
C ALA A 138 -14.43 17.14 -7.51
N GLU A 139 -13.28 17.66 -7.12
CA GLU A 139 -13.15 18.62 -6.01
C GLU A 139 -13.18 20.08 -6.52
N TYR A 140 -12.67 20.32 -7.74
CA TYR A 140 -12.51 21.66 -8.30
C TYR A 140 -13.29 21.80 -9.60
N PRO A 141 -14.47 22.46 -9.57
CA PRO A 141 -15.28 22.65 -10.77
C PRO A 141 -14.56 23.54 -11.79
N GLY A 142 -14.77 23.26 -13.08
CA GLY A 142 -14.17 24.02 -14.19
C GLY A 142 -13.12 23.22 -14.99
N ILE A 143 -12.74 22.03 -14.54
CA ILE A 143 -11.89 21.11 -15.29
C ILE A 143 -12.80 20.22 -16.13
N SER A 144 -12.86 20.47 -17.44
CA SER A 144 -13.72 19.72 -18.36
C SER A 144 -13.07 18.45 -18.92
N ASP A 145 -11.74 18.35 -18.85
CA ASP A 145 -10.97 17.24 -19.38
C ASP A 145 -9.84 16.90 -18.42
N VAL A 146 -10.09 15.93 -17.55
CA VAL A 146 -9.13 15.43 -16.55
C VAL A 146 -7.92 14.79 -17.21
N HIS A 147 -8.12 14.07 -18.33
CA HIS A 147 -7.01 13.44 -19.03
C HIS A 147 -6.03 14.48 -19.58
N ALA A 148 -6.53 15.51 -20.27
CA ALA A 148 -5.69 16.62 -20.75
C ALA A 148 -4.99 17.34 -19.59
N ALA A 149 -5.66 17.51 -18.46
CA ALA A 149 -5.09 18.08 -17.25
C ALA A 149 -3.96 17.22 -16.69
N LEU A 150 -4.11 15.89 -16.59
CA LEU A 150 -3.07 14.96 -16.17
C LEU A 150 -1.89 14.95 -17.15
N VAL A 151 -2.14 15.04 -18.47
CA VAL A 151 -1.06 15.21 -19.47
C VAL A 151 -0.23 16.46 -19.18
N GLN A 152 -0.86 17.57 -18.78
CA GLN A 152 -0.11 18.78 -18.40
C GLN A 152 0.73 18.56 -17.12
N GLN A 153 0.21 17.83 -16.12
CA GLN A 153 1.01 17.51 -14.93
C GLN A 153 2.19 16.58 -15.29
N GLY A 154 1.97 15.60 -16.15
CA GLY A 154 3.03 14.72 -16.66
C GLY A 154 4.14 15.50 -17.39
N ARG A 155 3.76 16.48 -18.23
CA ARG A 155 4.74 17.37 -18.92
C ARG A 155 5.58 18.17 -17.93
N ILE A 156 4.99 18.68 -16.85
CA ILE A 156 5.76 19.38 -15.80
C ILE A 156 6.78 18.43 -15.16
N ALA A 157 6.45 17.14 -15.05
CA ALA A 157 7.34 16.10 -14.55
C ALA A 157 8.32 15.54 -15.60
N GLY A 158 8.28 16.05 -16.84
CA GLY A 158 9.20 15.66 -17.93
C GLY A 158 8.70 14.50 -18.80
N MET A 159 7.43 14.09 -18.69
CA MET A 159 6.83 13.09 -19.57
C MET A 159 6.32 13.70 -20.87
N THR A 160 6.32 12.93 -21.95
CA THR A 160 5.56 13.30 -23.17
C THR A 160 4.08 12.91 -22.99
N ALA A 161 3.20 13.45 -23.85
CA ALA A 161 1.78 13.07 -23.82
C ALA A 161 1.60 11.56 -24.09
N GLU A 162 2.33 11.02 -25.05
CA GLU A 162 2.30 9.60 -25.41
C GLU A 162 2.76 8.71 -24.25
N GLN A 163 3.75 9.16 -23.46
CA GLN A 163 4.17 8.44 -22.25
C GLN A 163 3.07 8.44 -21.19
N VAL A 164 2.42 9.60 -20.97
CA VAL A 164 1.28 9.67 -20.04
C VAL A 164 0.17 8.74 -20.47
N ASP A 165 -0.21 8.76 -21.76
CA ASP A 165 -1.26 7.90 -22.32
C ASP A 165 -0.95 6.41 -22.12
N GLN A 166 0.29 6.00 -22.41
CA GLN A 166 0.73 4.61 -22.24
C GLN A 166 0.71 4.18 -20.76
N CYS A 167 1.13 5.04 -19.85
CA CYS A 167 1.15 4.75 -18.42
C CYS A 167 -0.26 4.59 -17.86
N ILE A 168 -1.18 5.48 -18.20
CA ILE A 168 -2.58 5.40 -17.75
C ILE A 168 -3.28 4.19 -18.37
N ALA A 169 -3.11 3.96 -19.68
CA ALA A 169 -3.75 2.85 -20.39
C ALA A 169 -3.27 1.48 -19.90
N GLY A 170 -2.04 1.38 -19.42
CA GLY A 170 -1.43 0.15 -18.96
C GLY A 170 -2.06 -0.45 -17.70
N LYS A 171 -2.70 0.36 -16.86
CA LYS A 171 -3.38 -0.05 -15.60
C LYS A 171 -2.56 -1.02 -14.74
N ALA A 172 -1.23 -0.99 -14.89
CA ALA A 172 -0.34 -1.99 -14.29
C ALA A 172 -0.41 -2.03 -12.75
N GLN A 173 -0.87 -0.96 -12.12
CA GLN A 173 -0.96 -0.86 -10.67
C GLN A 173 -2.37 -1.04 -10.11
N ASP A 174 -3.41 -1.01 -10.95
CA ASP A 174 -4.81 -0.97 -10.51
C ASP A 174 -5.16 -2.18 -9.63
N GLU A 175 -4.81 -3.40 -10.05
CA GLU A 175 -5.06 -4.61 -9.25
C GLU A 175 -4.30 -4.58 -7.92
N ARG A 176 -3.04 -4.17 -7.96
CA ARG A 176 -2.19 -4.07 -6.77
C ARG A 176 -2.73 -3.10 -5.74
N ILE A 177 -3.06 -1.86 -6.16
CA ILE A 177 -3.56 -0.83 -5.22
C ILE A 177 -4.94 -1.20 -4.67
N ASN A 178 -5.83 -1.77 -5.49
CA ASN A 178 -7.13 -2.23 -5.04
C ASN A 178 -7.02 -3.36 -4.01
N LYS A 179 -6.14 -4.36 -4.29
CA LYS A 179 -5.88 -5.42 -3.31
C LYS A 179 -5.28 -4.87 -2.02
N GLN A 180 -4.29 -3.98 -2.11
CA GLN A 180 -3.64 -3.37 -0.96
C GLN A 180 -4.63 -2.55 -0.13
N ALA A 181 -5.54 -1.81 -0.78
CA ALA A 181 -6.61 -1.06 -0.13
C ALA A 181 -7.61 -1.99 0.58
N ALA A 182 -8.04 -3.07 -0.08
CA ALA A 182 -8.94 -4.04 0.53
C ALA A 182 -8.33 -4.74 1.75
N ASP A 183 -7.05 -5.15 1.66
CA ASP A 183 -6.31 -5.74 2.78
C ASP A 183 -6.17 -4.75 3.96
N ALA A 184 -5.96 -3.47 3.65
CA ALA A 184 -5.83 -2.42 4.65
C ALA A 184 -7.17 -2.10 5.33
N ASP A 185 -8.25 -2.02 4.55
CA ASP A 185 -9.60 -1.79 5.08
C ASP A 185 -10.05 -2.94 5.99
N ALA A 186 -9.86 -4.18 5.55
CA ALA A 186 -10.17 -5.36 6.36
C ALA A 186 -9.42 -5.38 7.71
N ARG A 187 -8.22 -4.80 7.77
CA ARG A 187 -7.38 -4.79 8.96
C ARG A 187 -7.57 -3.57 9.86
N PHE A 188 -7.71 -2.39 9.26
CA PHE A 188 -7.69 -1.11 9.98
C PHE A 188 -9.02 -0.36 9.92
N HIS A 189 -10.03 -0.89 9.19
CA HIS A 189 -11.34 -0.25 9.01
C HIS A 189 -11.20 1.21 8.57
N ILE A 190 -10.48 1.42 7.45
CA ILE A 190 -10.15 2.74 6.92
C ILE A 190 -11.42 3.45 6.47
N THR A 191 -11.80 4.51 7.16
CA THR A 191 -13.00 5.31 6.88
C THR A 191 -12.71 6.56 6.04
N GLY A 192 -11.46 6.81 5.72
CA GLY A 192 -11.02 7.97 4.92
C GLY A 192 -9.51 8.07 4.84
N THR A 193 -9.05 9.04 4.04
CA THR A 193 -7.63 9.33 3.83
C THR A 193 -7.26 10.75 4.29
N PRO A 194 -6.02 11.01 4.71
CA PRO A 194 -5.01 9.99 5.00
C PRO A 194 -5.38 9.17 6.24
N THR A 195 -5.01 7.89 6.27
CA THR A 195 -5.00 7.08 7.49
C THR A 195 -3.57 6.65 7.77
N PHE A 196 -3.12 6.84 8.99
CA PHE A 196 -1.77 6.49 9.43
C PHE A 196 -1.77 5.20 10.22
N VAL A 197 -0.73 4.38 10.01
CA VAL A 197 -0.47 3.18 10.82
C VAL A 197 0.95 3.29 11.37
N ILE A 198 1.08 3.27 12.71
CA ILE A 198 2.36 3.37 13.41
C ILE A 198 2.67 2.00 14.02
N ASN A 199 3.75 1.36 13.58
CA ASN A 199 4.14 0.01 14.03
C ASN A 199 2.96 -0.98 14.05
N GLY A 200 2.11 -0.96 12.99
CA GLY A 200 0.96 -1.86 12.86
C GLY A 200 -0.29 -1.44 13.63
N GLU A 201 -0.30 -0.30 14.32
CA GLU A 201 -1.46 0.27 15.00
C GLU A 201 -2.09 1.37 14.17
N GLY A 202 -3.35 1.17 13.74
CA GLY A 202 -4.12 2.15 12.96
C GLY A 202 -4.47 3.38 13.80
N GLN A 203 -4.36 4.55 13.18
CA GLN A 203 -4.78 5.83 13.77
C GLN A 203 -6.11 6.27 13.12
N PRO A 204 -6.89 7.11 13.78
CA PRO A 204 -8.09 7.71 13.18
C PRO A 204 -7.76 8.39 11.85
N ALA A 205 -8.65 8.26 10.86
CA ALA A 205 -8.51 8.93 9.56
C ALA A 205 -8.48 10.46 9.71
N GLY A 206 -7.74 11.11 8.82
CA GLY A 206 -7.59 12.55 8.73
C GLY A 206 -6.13 13.01 8.90
N ALA A 207 -5.89 14.30 8.62
CA ALA A 207 -4.60 14.93 8.74
C ALA A 207 -4.37 15.45 10.17
N PRO A 208 -3.65 14.73 11.03
CA PRO A 208 -3.35 15.26 12.35
C PRO A 208 -2.41 16.46 12.23
N PRO A 209 -2.55 17.48 13.09
CA PRO A 209 -1.53 18.50 13.24
C PRO A 209 -0.17 17.85 13.54
N TYR A 210 0.91 18.47 13.06
CA TYR A 210 2.25 17.92 13.23
C TYR A 210 2.56 17.56 14.70
N GLU A 211 2.18 18.42 15.64
CA GLU A 211 2.46 18.24 17.07
C GLU A 211 1.78 17.00 17.66
N ARG A 212 0.59 16.66 17.14
CA ARG A 212 -0.11 15.42 17.54
C ARG A 212 0.59 14.19 16.98
N LEU A 213 0.97 14.22 15.71
CA LEU A 213 1.69 13.11 15.07
C LEU A 213 3.05 12.91 15.74
N ALA A 214 3.78 14.00 16.03
CA ALA A 214 5.05 13.96 16.73
C ALA A 214 4.94 13.26 18.10
N LYS A 215 3.91 13.57 18.90
CA LYS A 215 3.68 12.89 20.18
C LYS A 215 3.47 11.38 20.03
N LEU A 216 2.74 10.96 18.99
CA LEU A 216 2.52 9.53 18.73
C LEU A 216 3.83 8.84 18.33
N LEU A 217 4.62 9.47 17.48
CA LEU A 217 5.92 8.94 17.06
C LEU A 217 6.92 8.88 18.20
N ASP A 218 6.97 9.91 19.06
CA ASP A 218 7.83 9.93 20.24
C ASP A 218 7.47 8.83 21.24
N ALA A 219 6.17 8.57 21.43
CA ALA A 219 5.71 7.45 22.25
C ALA A 219 6.11 6.10 21.66
N ALA A 220 5.99 5.93 20.34
CA ALA A 220 6.43 4.72 19.65
C ALA A 220 7.96 4.52 19.72
N LEU A 221 8.75 5.61 19.61
CA LEU A 221 10.20 5.59 19.79
C LEU A 221 10.61 5.20 21.20
N ALA A 222 9.89 5.68 22.21
CA ALA A 222 10.13 5.32 23.59
C ALA A 222 9.82 3.84 23.88
N ALA A 223 8.78 3.30 23.25
CA ALA A 223 8.41 1.89 23.35
C ALA A 223 9.44 0.96 22.68
N ALA A 224 10.01 1.37 21.55
CA ALA A 224 11.01 0.59 20.80
C ALA A 224 12.37 0.48 21.50
N LYS A 225 12.64 1.27 22.55
CA LYS A 225 13.87 1.24 23.34
C LYS A 225 13.84 0.26 24.51
N LYS A 226 12.67 -0.35 24.77
CA LYS A 226 12.46 -1.34 25.85
C LYS A 226 12.63 -2.76 25.35
#